data_13cca7f09845c3294ceae85abe7b611e
#
_entry.id   13cca7f09845c3294ceae85abe7b611e
#
_cell.length_a   1.000
_cell.length_b   1.000
_cell.length_c   1.000
_cell.angle_alpha   90.00
_cell.angle_beta   90.00
_cell.angle_gamma   90.00
#
_symmetry.space_group_name_H-M   'P 1'
#
loop_
_entity.id
_entity.type
_entity.pdbx_description
1 polymer ?
#
loop_
_entity_poly.entity_id
_entity_poly.type
_entity_poly.pdbx_seq_one_letter_code
_entity_poly.pdbx_strand_id
1 'polypeptide(L)'
;MTLQQLRYIVEINRYRSFAKAADACGISQPTLSAMLVKLEEELDVKIFERTNKKVEPTSIGEKIIQQAEKTIVEAGRIEELVVESKGGVSGDLSISVGPTIAPYILPDFIKNYIKDYSDINLSISEMKADAMADALLRGELDAGLAISGNVYKGVTEIPLYKEKFYVYLSENCWRKLPVFKPENLEHENMWIMKEAQCLRESAFSFCKARAKGRHIYEAGSIETLIRIVDINGGFTIIP
;
A
#
# COMPACT_ATOMS: atom_id res chain seq x y z
N MET A 1 18.08 1.33 -27.11
CA MET A 1 17.06 1.30 -26.02
C MET A 1 16.46 2.69 -25.83
N THR A 2 15.13 2.80 -25.70
CA THR A 2 14.39 4.07 -25.54
C THR A 2 13.45 3.99 -24.35
N LEU A 3 13.08 5.12 -23.73
CA LEU A 3 12.10 5.17 -22.63
C LEU A 3 10.75 4.55 -23.05
N GLN A 4 10.37 4.71 -24.30
CA GLN A 4 9.14 4.12 -24.81
C GLN A 4 9.18 2.58 -24.83
N GLN A 5 10.32 1.99 -25.20
CA GLN A 5 10.51 0.54 -25.12
C GLN A 5 10.48 0.06 -23.67
N LEU A 6 11.02 0.82 -22.71
CA LEU A 6 10.92 0.51 -21.28
C LEU A 6 9.46 0.54 -20.81
N ARG A 7 8.68 1.55 -21.21
CA ARG A 7 7.23 1.59 -20.92
C ARG A 7 6.51 0.36 -21.45
N TYR A 8 6.82 -0.08 -22.67
CA TYR A 8 6.19 -1.26 -23.27
C TYR A 8 6.43 -2.54 -22.46
N ILE A 9 7.65 -2.79 -21.99
CA ILE A 9 7.93 -4.00 -21.19
C ILE A 9 7.27 -3.95 -19.82
N VAL A 10 7.15 -2.78 -19.22
CA VAL A 10 6.41 -2.58 -17.96
C VAL A 10 4.93 -2.90 -18.16
N GLU A 11 4.27 -2.37 -19.20
CA GLU A 11 2.88 -2.64 -19.49
C GLU A 11 2.60 -4.11 -19.88
N ILE A 12 3.51 -4.76 -20.62
CA ILE A 12 3.41 -6.20 -20.90
C ILE A 12 3.45 -6.99 -19.59
N ASN A 13 4.33 -6.64 -18.67
CA ASN A 13 4.43 -7.29 -17.37
C ASN A 13 3.16 -7.07 -16.51
N ARG A 14 2.62 -5.85 -16.51
CA ARG A 14 1.42 -5.47 -15.78
C ARG A 14 0.18 -6.23 -16.22
N TYR A 15 -0.06 -6.28 -17.53
CA TYR A 15 -1.27 -6.92 -18.08
C TYR A 15 -1.12 -8.41 -18.36
N ARG A 16 0.10 -8.95 -18.39
CA ARG A 16 0.40 -10.33 -18.78
C ARG A 16 -0.24 -10.72 -20.13
N SER A 17 -0.45 -9.73 -21.00
CA SER A 17 -1.14 -9.86 -22.28
C SER A 17 -0.64 -8.77 -23.24
N PHE A 18 -0.13 -9.22 -24.39
CA PHE A 18 0.32 -8.27 -25.44
C PHE A 18 -0.82 -7.41 -26.00
N ALA A 19 -2.01 -7.97 -26.14
CA ALA A 19 -3.15 -7.21 -26.67
C ALA A 19 -3.55 -6.09 -25.69
N LYS A 20 -3.75 -6.42 -24.41
CA LYS A 20 -4.12 -5.44 -23.39
C LYS A 20 -3.03 -4.37 -23.18
N ALA A 21 -1.76 -4.78 -23.20
CA ALA A 21 -0.65 -3.85 -23.08
C ALA A 21 -0.57 -2.90 -24.28
N ALA A 22 -0.82 -3.40 -25.49
CA ALA A 22 -0.85 -2.57 -26.69
C ALA A 22 -1.98 -1.54 -26.66
N ASP A 23 -3.18 -1.97 -26.23
CA ASP A 23 -4.32 -1.07 -26.04
C ASP A 23 -4.00 0.02 -25.00
N ALA A 24 -3.39 -0.34 -23.88
CA ALA A 24 -2.95 0.61 -22.84
C ALA A 24 -1.89 1.59 -23.33
N CYS A 25 -1.02 1.17 -24.26
CA CYS A 25 -0.01 2.02 -24.87
C CYS A 25 -0.52 2.81 -26.10
N GLY A 26 -1.77 2.63 -26.52
CA GLY A 26 -2.34 3.30 -27.68
C GLY A 26 -1.72 2.89 -29.01
N ILE A 27 -1.21 1.64 -29.13
CA ILE A 27 -0.56 1.12 -30.33
C ILE A 27 -1.13 -0.25 -30.73
N SER A 28 -0.79 -0.71 -31.93
CA SER A 28 -1.17 -2.06 -32.36
C SER A 28 -0.31 -3.13 -31.69
N GLN A 29 -0.92 -4.31 -31.43
CA GLN A 29 -0.18 -5.46 -30.86
C GLN A 29 1.03 -5.88 -31.71
N PRO A 30 0.98 -5.91 -33.07
CA PRO A 30 2.15 -6.19 -33.89
C PRO A 30 3.29 -5.18 -33.64
N THR A 31 2.97 -3.90 -33.50
CA THR A 31 3.94 -2.84 -33.19
C THR A 31 4.61 -3.06 -31.84
N LEU A 32 3.82 -3.34 -30.80
CA LEU A 32 4.33 -3.65 -29.47
C LEU A 32 5.28 -4.87 -29.49
N SER A 33 4.85 -5.94 -30.17
CA SER A 33 5.67 -7.16 -30.32
C SER A 33 6.99 -6.90 -31.06
N ALA A 34 6.98 -6.11 -32.13
CA ALA A 34 8.18 -5.77 -32.87
C ALA A 34 9.16 -4.92 -32.03
N MET A 35 8.62 -3.99 -31.23
CA MET A 35 9.45 -3.16 -30.34
C MET A 35 10.08 -3.98 -29.20
N LEU A 36 9.36 -4.97 -28.67
CA LEU A 36 9.92 -5.91 -27.68
C LEU A 36 11.05 -6.74 -28.30
N VAL A 37 10.82 -7.33 -29.48
CA VAL A 37 11.85 -8.13 -30.16
C VAL A 37 13.12 -7.31 -30.41
N LYS A 38 12.95 -6.08 -30.90
CA LYS A 38 14.07 -5.17 -31.10
C LYS A 38 14.85 -4.87 -29.82
N LEU A 39 14.14 -4.69 -28.68
CA LEU A 39 14.77 -4.46 -27.38
C LEU A 39 15.51 -5.71 -26.89
N GLU A 40 14.91 -6.89 -27.02
CA GLU A 40 15.52 -8.17 -26.67
C GLU A 40 16.77 -8.46 -27.51
N GLU A 41 16.73 -8.15 -28.80
CA GLU A 41 17.90 -8.26 -29.71
C GLU A 41 19.01 -7.28 -29.34
N GLU A 42 18.67 -6.02 -29.03
CA GLU A 42 19.64 -5.00 -28.60
C GLU A 42 20.34 -5.37 -27.29
N LEU A 43 19.60 -6.00 -26.35
CA LEU A 43 20.12 -6.42 -25.04
C LEU A 43 20.72 -7.84 -25.05
N ASP A 44 20.54 -8.57 -26.15
CA ASP A 44 20.93 -9.98 -26.30
C ASP A 44 20.38 -10.89 -25.18
N VAL A 45 19.12 -10.64 -24.76
CA VAL A 45 18.42 -11.43 -23.75
C VAL A 45 16.95 -11.57 -24.08
N LYS A 46 16.32 -12.62 -23.56
CA LYS A 46 14.86 -12.74 -23.56
C LYS A 46 14.30 -12.15 -22.28
N ILE A 47 13.41 -11.16 -22.43
CA ILE A 47 12.73 -10.49 -21.31
C ILE A 47 11.49 -11.30 -20.91
N PHE A 48 10.74 -11.82 -21.90
CA PHE A 48 9.55 -12.63 -21.67
C PHE A 48 9.65 -14.00 -22.31
N GLU A 49 9.14 -15.00 -21.57
CA GLU A 49 8.85 -16.33 -22.14
C GLU A 49 7.47 -16.31 -22.78
N ARG A 50 7.41 -16.82 -24.02
CA ARG A 50 6.17 -16.97 -24.78
C ARG A 50 5.77 -18.44 -24.78
N THR A 51 5.02 -18.85 -23.77
CA THR A 51 4.32 -20.13 -23.82
C THR A 51 2.90 -19.93 -24.36
N ASN A 52 2.32 -20.93 -25.01
CA ASN A 52 1.01 -20.83 -25.69
C ASN A 52 -0.15 -20.37 -24.79
N LYS A 53 0.06 -20.13 -23.50
CA LYS A 53 -1.01 -19.76 -22.54
C LYS A 53 -0.68 -18.59 -21.61
N LYS A 54 0.58 -18.15 -21.49
CA LYS A 54 0.96 -17.10 -20.54
C LYS A 54 2.15 -16.28 -21.04
N VAL A 55 2.14 -15.00 -20.71
CA VAL A 55 3.26 -14.08 -20.87
C VAL A 55 3.90 -13.90 -19.50
N GLU A 56 5.05 -14.52 -19.28
CA GLU A 56 5.76 -14.45 -18.00
C GLU A 56 7.19 -13.89 -18.23
N PRO A 57 7.70 -13.02 -17.36
CA PRO A 57 9.08 -12.55 -17.48
C PRO A 57 10.04 -13.69 -17.16
N THR A 58 11.21 -13.68 -17.81
CA THR A 58 12.35 -14.51 -17.42
C THR A 58 12.97 -13.97 -16.14
N SER A 59 13.85 -14.72 -15.48
CA SER A 59 14.54 -14.23 -14.27
C SER A 59 15.40 -12.99 -14.51
N ILE A 60 15.98 -12.84 -15.70
CA ILE A 60 16.66 -11.60 -16.11
C ILE A 60 15.65 -10.53 -16.50
N GLY A 61 14.54 -10.93 -17.13
CA GLY A 61 13.44 -10.04 -17.49
C GLY A 61 12.84 -9.33 -16.30
N GLU A 62 12.62 -10.02 -15.17
CA GLU A 62 12.15 -9.38 -13.93
C GLU A 62 13.07 -8.25 -13.47
N LYS A 63 14.38 -8.48 -13.48
CA LYS A 63 15.37 -7.46 -13.09
C LYS A 63 15.38 -6.26 -14.04
N ILE A 64 15.26 -6.54 -15.35
CA ILE A 64 15.20 -5.49 -16.37
C ILE A 64 13.93 -4.66 -16.21
N ILE A 65 12.79 -5.29 -15.99
CA ILE A 65 11.50 -4.61 -15.79
C ILE A 65 11.56 -3.74 -14.54
N GLN A 66 12.03 -4.25 -13.41
CA GLN A 66 12.22 -3.45 -12.19
C GLN A 66 13.13 -2.23 -12.41
N GLN A 67 14.21 -2.39 -13.20
CA GLN A 67 15.06 -1.25 -13.50
C GLN A 67 14.41 -0.28 -14.49
N ALA A 68 13.59 -0.78 -15.42
CA ALA A 68 12.82 0.03 -16.35
C ALA A 68 11.79 0.91 -15.62
N GLU A 69 11.07 0.36 -14.64
CA GLU A 69 10.13 1.09 -13.77
C GLU A 69 10.84 2.28 -13.10
N LYS A 70 11.98 2.04 -12.45
CA LYS A 70 12.78 3.10 -11.83
C LYS A 70 13.25 4.17 -12.84
N THR A 71 13.68 3.73 -14.01
CA THR A 71 14.18 4.65 -15.04
C THR A 71 13.07 5.56 -15.57
N ILE A 72 11.86 5.03 -15.73
CA ILE A 72 10.69 5.80 -16.16
C ILE A 72 10.33 6.86 -15.11
N VAL A 73 10.33 6.49 -13.83
CA VAL A 73 10.07 7.41 -12.71
C VAL A 73 11.11 8.53 -12.68
N GLU A 74 12.41 8.19 -12.77
CA GLU A 74 13.48 9.19 -12.78
C GLU A 74 13.41 10.12 -14.00
N ALA A 75 12.98 9.59 -15.16
CA ALA A 75 12.78 10.43 -16.34
C ALA A 75 11.60 11.40 -16.17
N GLY A 76 10.54 11.02 -15.47
CA GLY A 76 9.40 11.89 -15.14
C GLY A 76 9.80 13.09 -14.26
N ARG A 77 10.80 12.93 -13.38
CA ARG A 77 11.33 14.03 -12.55
C ARG A 77 11.88 15.23 -13.33
N ILE A 78 12.25 15.02 -14.58
CA ILE A 78 12.69 16.15 -15.44
C ILE A 78 11.56 17.15 -15.65
N GLU A 79 10.32 16.67 -15.80
CA GLU A 79 9.14 17.51 -15.97
C GLU A 79 8.81 18.25 -14.65
N GLU A 80 8.97 17.56 -13.52
CA GLU A 80 8.77 18.15 -12.18
C GLU A 80 9.75 19.32 -11.93
N LEU A 81 11.03 19.17 -12.29
CA LEU A 81 12.03 20.24 -12.17
C LEU A 81 11.66 21.49 -12.98
N VAL A 82 11.02 21.30 -14.13
CA VAL A 82 10.56 22.44 -14.94
C VAL A 82 9.40 23.16 -14.29
N VAL A 83 8.46 22.43 -13.68
CA VAL A 83 7.33 23.01 -12.93
C VAL A 83 7.82 23.77 -11.70
N GLU A 84 8.71 23.16 -10.92
CA GLU A 84 9.33 23.78 -9.75
C GLU A 84 10.07 25.08 -10.11
N SER A 85 10.81 25.09 -11.22
CA SER A 85 11.54 26.29 -11.70
C SER A 85 10.63 27.48 -12.01
N LYS A 86 9.35 27.22 -12.32
CA LYS A 86 8.34 28.25 -12.62
C LYS A 86 7.58 28.73 -11.36
N GLY A 87 7.97 28.24 -10.18
CA GLY A 87 7.36 28.64 -8.89
C GLY A 87 5.94 28.12 -8.67
N GLY A 88 5.49 27.14 -9.45
CA GLY A 88 4.20 26.49 -9.31
C GLY A 88 4.35 25.15 -8.57
N VAL A 89 3.37 24.83 -7.72
CA VAL A 89 3.19 23.47 -7.19
C VAL A 89 1.93 22.94 -7.87
N SER A 90 2.12 22.16 -8.91
CA SER A 90 1.04 21.56 -9.69
C SER A 90 1.43 20.17 -10.18
N GLY A 91 0.49 19.35 -10.52
CA GLY A 91 0.72 17.99 -11.03
C GLY A 91 -0.17 16.96 -10.36
N ASP A 92 0.23 15.70 -10.47
CA ASP A 92 -0.48 14.57 -9.87
C ASP A 92 0.26 14.10 -8.62
N LEU A 93 -0.48 13.90 -7.52
CA LEU A 93 0.02 13.32 -6.28
C LEU A 93 -0.79 12.08 -5.95
N SER A 94 -0.14 10.92 -5.95
CA SER A 94 -0.74 9.63 -5.62
C SER A 94 -0.24 9.16 -4.26
N ILE A 95 -1.14 9.11 -3.28
CA ILE A 95 -0.80 8.65 -1.93
C ILE A 95 -1.64 7.44 -1.53
N SER A 96 -1.09 6.65 -0.62
CA SER A 96 -1.86 5.57 0.01
C SER A 96 -1.78 5.65 1.53
N VAL A 97 -2.86 5.28 2.19
CA VAL A 97 -2.95 5.28 3.65
C VAL A 97 -3.38 3.89 4.14
N GLY A 98 -2.79 3.44 5.23
CA GLY A 98 -3.18 2.18 5.86
C GLY A 98 -4.64 2.22 6.33
N PRO A 99 -5.43 1.14 6.13
CA PRO A 99 -6.88 1.12 6.44
C PRO A 99 -7.22 1.42 7.91
N THR A 100 -6.29 1.20 8.81
CA THR A 100 -6.47 1.51 10.25
C THR A 100 -6.21 2.97 10.60
N ILE A 101 -5.56 3.71 9.72
CA ILE A 101 -5.18 5.12 9.88
C ILE A 101 -6.13 6.02 9.09
N ALA A 102 -6.54 5.57 7.90
CA ALA A 102 -7.30 6.34 6.93
C ALA A 102 -8.55 7.03 7.51
N PRO A 103 -9.44 6.36 8.27
CA PRO A 103 -10.67 6.97 8.79
C PRO A 103 -10.44 8.18 9.69
N TYR A 104 -9.28 8.24 10.34
CA TYR A 104 -8.96 9.27 11.34
C TYR A 104 -8.16 10.43 10.78
N ILE A 105 -7.28 10.18 9.82
CA ILE A 105 -6.36 11.21 9.29
C ILE A 105 -6.88 11.81 7.99
N LEU A 106 -7.45 11.00 7.08
CA LEU A 106 -7.83 11.49 5.75
C LEU A 106 -8.85 12.62 5.76
N PRO A 107 -9.91 12.63 6.60
CA PRO A 107 -10.91 13.70 6.55
C PRO A 107 -10.31 15.09 6.79
N ASP A 108 -9.46 15.22 7.80
CA ASP A 108 -8.81 16.49 8.12
C ASP A 108 -7.68 16.83 7.15
N PHE A 109 -6.93 15.83 6.69
CA PHE A 109 -5.89 16.00 5.68
C PHE A 109 -6.51 16.55 4.38
N ILE A 110 -7.54 15.91 3.83
CA ILE A 110 -8.18 16.31 2.58
C ILE A 110 -8.74 17.72 2.68
N LYS A 111 -9.41 18.04 3.78
CA LYS A 111 -9.98 19.37 4.03
C LYS A 111 -8.93 20.49 3.96
N ASN A 112 -7.78 20.28 4.57
CA ASN A 112 -6.71 21.25 4.58
C ASN A 112 -5.96 21.29 3.24
N TYR A 113 -5.74 20.11 2.64
CA TYR A 113 -5.04 19.96 1.36
C TYR A 113 -5.75 20.66 0.21
N ILE A 114 -7.06 20.46 0.05
CA ILE A 114 -7.86 21.11 -1.02
C ILE A 114 -7.79 22.63 -0.93
N LYS A 115 -7.73 23.16 0.29
CA LYS A 115 -7.66 24.61 0.51
C LYS A 115 -6.34 25.21 0.06
N ASP A 116 -5.22 24.51 0.32
CA ASP A 116 -3.89 25.06 0.18
C ASP A 116 -3.21 24.66 -1.16
N TYR A 117 -3.68 23.60 -1.82
CA TYR A 117 -3.05 22.99 -3.01
C TYR A 117 -4.08 22.66 -4.10
N SER A 118 -4.82 23.68 -4.58
CA SER A 118 -5.88 23.49 -5.59
C SER A 118 -5.40 23.01 -6.96
N ASP A 119 -4.14 23.24 -7.28
CA ASP A 119 -3.55 22.95 -8.59
C ASP A 119 -2.88 21.56 -8.66
N ILE A 120 -3.01 20.75 -7.59
CA ILE A 120 -2.54 19.38 -7.54
C ILE A 120 -3.72 18.42 -7.64
N ASN A 121 -3.64 17.48 -8.57
CA ASN A 121 -4.58 16.37 -8.67
C ASN A 121 -4.22 15.30 -7.61
N LEU A 122 -4.95 15.27 -6.52
CA LEU A 122 -4.72 14.31 -5.44
C LEU A 122 -5.48 13.01 -5.67
N SER A 123 -4.76 11.90 -5.77
CA SER A 123 -5.30 10.54 -5.76
C SER A 123 -4.98 9.86 -4.44
N ILE A 124 -6.00 9.37 -3.75
CA ILE A 124 -5.84 8.67 -2.48
C ILE A 124 -6.38 7.26 -2.58
N SER A 125 -5.59 6.29 -2.10
CA SER A 125 -5.99 4.90 -2.00
C SER A 125 -5.76 4.35 -0.59
N GLU A 126 -6.42 3.25 -0.25
CA GLU A 126 -6.15 2.51 0.97
C GLU A 126 -5.45 1.20 0.62
N MET A 127 -4.27 0.97 1.19
CA MET A 127 -3.48 -0.23 0.94
C MET A 127 -2.83 -0.73 2.23
N LYS A 128 -2.61 -2.05 2.30
CA LYS A 128 -1.74 -2.65 3.32
C LYS A 128 -0.29 -2.28 3.07
N ALA A 129 0.53 -2.27 4.11
CA ALA A 129 1.92 -1.82 4.04
C ALA A 129 2.77 -2.54 2.98
N ASP A 130 2.60 -3.86 2.81
CA ASP A 130 3.33 -4.63 1.80
C ASP A 130 2.97 -4.19 0.37
N ALA A 131 1.67 -4.10 0.07
CA ALA A 131 1.19 -3.65 -1.24
C ALA A 131 1.57 -2.18 -1.52
N MET A 132 1.55 -1.33 -0.48
CA MET A 132 1.97 0.06 -0.54
C MET A 132 3.47 0.16 -0.86
N ALA A 133 4.32 -0.63 -0.21
CA ALA A 133 5.75 -0.66 -0.48
C ALA A 133 6.05 -1.11 -1.92
N ASP A 134 5.35 -2.12 -2.41
CA ASP A 134 5.48 -2.58 -3.80
C ASP A 134 5.05 -1.50 -4.80
N ALA A 135 3.94 -0.79 -4.52
CA ALA A 135 3.46 0.30 -5.37
C ALA A 135 4.42 1.51 -5.39
N LEU A 136 5.01 1.85 -4.23
CA LEU A 136 6.08 2.87 -4.14
C LEU A 136 7.31 2.48 -4.97
N LEU A 137 7.74 1.23 -4.88
CA LEU A 137 8.91 0.73 -5.65
C LEU A 137 8.67 0.72 -7.15
N ARG A 138 7.42 0.57 -7.60
CA ARG A 138 7.03 0.65 -9.01
C ARG A 138 6.74 2.08 -9.49
N GLY A 139 6.76 3.08 -8.59
CA GLY A 139 6.41 4.47 -8.91
C GLY A 139 4.91 4.67 -9.21
N GLU A 140 4.05 3.79 -8.72
CA GLU A 140 2.59 3.93 -8.79
C GLU A 140 2.05 4.84 -7.68
N LEU A 141 2.84 5.05 -6.63
CA LEU A 141 2.59 5.95 -5.51
C LEU A 141 3.81 6.85 -5.27
N ASP A 142 3.54 8.08 -4.85
CA ASP A 142 4.56 9.05 -4.44
C ASP A 142 4.86 8.95 -2.94
N ALA A 143 3.83 8.68 -2.15
CA ALA A 143 3.97 8.51 -0.70
C ALA A 143 2.97 7.52 -0.12
N GLY A 144 3.31 6.98 1.04
CA GLY A 144 2.45 6.10 1.81
C GLY A 144 2.50 6.37 3.31
N LEU A 145 1.34 6.32 3.97
CA LEU A 145 1.24 6.42 5.42
C LEU A 145 0.82 5.07 6.00
N ALA A 146 1.72 4.44 6.73
CA ALA A 146 1.51 3.12 7.31
C ALA A 146 2.04 3.04 8.74
N ILE A 147 1.63 2.01 9.45
CA ILE A 147 2.23 1.68 10.74
C ILE A 147 3.62 1.10 10.47
N SER A 148 4.64 1.67 11.11
CA SER A 148 6.02 1.17 11.03
C SER A 148 6.13 -0.23 11.68
N GLY A 149 6.95 -1.08 11.10
CA GLY A 149 7.19 -2.43 11.65
C GLY A 149 7.97 -3.36 10.73
N ASN A 150 7.89 -3.15 9.42
CA ASN A 150 8.66 -3.89 8.43
C ASN A 150 9.65 -2.94 7.75
N VAL A 151 10.85 -3.42 7.48
CA VAL A 151 11.83 -2.67 6.70
C VAL A 151 11.70 -3.09 5.24
N TYR A 152 11.34 -2.15 4.37
CA TYR A 152 11.22 -2.38 2.94
C TYR A 152 12.45 -1.86 2.21
N LYS A 153 13.21 -2.76 1.59
CA LYS A 153 14.42 -2.38 0.85
C LYS A 153 14.07 -1.47 -0.32
N GLY A 154 14.65 -0.27 -0.35
CA GLY A 154 14.43 0.72 -1.41
C GLY A 154 13.29 1.69 -1.14
N VAL A 155 12.62 1.59 0.02
CA VAL A 155 11.65 2.57 0.52
C VAL A 155 12.30 3.34 1.67
N THR A 156 12.16 4.66 1.66
CA THR A 156 12.61 5.52 2.76
C THR A 156 11.47 5.71 3.74
N GLU A 157 11.68 5.36 5.01
CA GLU A 157 10.70 5.58 6.07
C GLU A 157 11.05 6.85 6.86
N ILE A 158 10.04 7.68 7.07
CA ILE A 158 10.13 8.90 7.89
C ILE A 158 9.13 8.76 9.03
N PRO A 159 9.57 8.61 10.30
CA PRO A 159 8.66 8.52 11.44
C PRO A 159 7.96 9.87 11.65
N LEU A 160 6.62 9.87 11.61
CA LEU A 160 5.81 11.07 11.78
C LEU A 160 5.40 11.27 13.24
N TYR A 161 4.81 10.26 13.87
CA TYR A 161 4.32 10.32 15.24
C TYR A 161 4.24 8.95 15.89
N LYS A 162 3.98 8.92 17.20
CA LYS A 162 3.76 7.70 17.97
C LYS A 162 2.35 7.72 18.55
N GLU A 163 1.63 6.63 18.38
CA GLU A 163 0.32 6.41 18.98
C GLU A 163 0.42 5.50 20.20
N LYS A 164 -0.48 5.74 21.16
CA LYS A 164 -0.66 4.86 22.31
C LYS A 164 -1.76 3.89 22.01
N PHE A 165 -1.61 2.67 22.47
CA PHE A 165 -2.70 1.70 22.43
C PHE A 165 -3.62 1.86 23.63
N TYR A 166 -4.91 1.72 23.38
CA TYR A 166 -5.98 1.77 24.38
C TYR A 166 -6.77 0.47 24.35
N VAL A 167 -7.24 0.07 25.53
CA VAL A 167 -8.19 -1.02 25.63
C VAL A 167 -9.59 -0.43 25.48
N TYR A 168 -10.31 -0.85 24.46
CA TYR A 168 -11.69 -0.52 24.24
C TYR A 168 -12.58 -1.61 24.82
N LEU A 169 -13.45 -1.25 25.75
CA LEU A 169 -14.32 -2.14 26.51
C LEU A 169 -15.77 -1.86 26.19
N SER A 170 -16.58 -2.90 26.00
CA SER A 170 -18.03 -2.74 26.00
C SER A 170 -18.53 -2.24 27.36
N GLU A 171 -19.65 -1.53 27.37
CA GLU A 171 -20.26 -0.99 28.60
C GLU A 171 -20.52 -2.09 29.64
N ASN A 172 -20.99 -3.24 29.19
CA ASN A 172 -21.25 -4.38 30.06
C ASN A 172 -19.98 -4.96 30.69
N CYS A 173 -18.86 -4.92 29.96
CA CYS A 173 -17.57 -5.38 30.49
C CYS A 173 -17.02 -4.36 31.49
N TRP A 174 -17.07 -3.07 31.15
CA TRP A 174 -16.63 -1.97 32.00
C TRP A 174 -17.37 -1.96 33.36
N ARG A 175 -18.68 -2.09 33.38
CA ARG A 175 -19.49 -2.06 34.60
C ARG A 175 -19.17 -3.18 35.60
N LYS A 176 -18.58 -4.29 35.13
CA LYS A 176 -18.19 -5.43 35.98
C LYS A 176 -16.78 -5.27 36.58
N LEU A 177 -16.01 -4.27 36.13
CA LEU A 177 -14.66 -4.05 36.61
C LEU A 177 -14.63 -2.94 37.68
N PRO A 178 -14.43 -3.26 38.97
CA PRO A 178 -14.38 -2.25 40.03
C PRO A 178 -13.16 -1.32 39.90
N VAL A 179 -12.06 -1.86 39.37
CA VAL A 179 -10.84 -1.12 39.00
C VAL A 179 -10.30 -1.76 37.76
N PHE A 180 -10.02 -0.94 36.73
CA PHE A 180 -9.39 -1.44 35.52
C PHE A 180 -7.96 -1.89 35.84
N LYS A 181 -7.72 -3.17 35.66
CA LYS A 181 -6.38 -3.76 35.60
C LYS A 181 -6.33 -4.72 34.42
N PRO A 182 -5.27 -4.69 33.61
CA PRO A 182 -5.15 -5.60 32.47
C PRO A 182 -5.31 -7.09 32.83
N GLU A 183 -4.86 -7.46 34.04
CA GLU A 183 -4.93 -8.82 34.56
C GLU A 183 -6.37 -9.32 34.84
N ASN A 184 -7.31 -8.38 34.98
CA ASN A 184 -8.72 -8.67 35.23
C ASN A 184 -9.54 -8.87 33.96
N LEU A 185 -8.93 -8.71 32.79
CA LEU A 185 -9.60 -8.94 31.51
C LEU A 185 -9.69 -10.42 31.21
N GLU A 186 -10.90 -10.90 30.97
CA GLU A 186 -11.14 -12.27 30.49
C GLU A 186 -10.73 -12.35 29.03
N HIS A 187 -9.55 -12.90 28.76
CA HIS A 187 -8.98 -13.00 27.40
C HIS A 187 -9.87 -13.77 26.42
N GLU A 188 -10.80 -14.56 26.92
CA GLU A 188 -11.77 -15.29 26.09
C GLU A 188 -12.76 -14.37 25.37
N ASN A 189 -12.97 -13.16 25.88
CA ASN A 189 -13.88 -12.15 25.34
C ASN A 189 -13.15 -11.07 24.52
N MET A 190 -11.92 -11.33 24.12
CA MET A 190 -11.14 -10.41 23.27
C MET A 190 -11.47 -10.59 21.80
N TRP A 191 -11.79 -9.49 21.13
CA TRP A 191 -11.92 -9.41 19.69
C TRP A 191 -10.61 -8.96 19.09
N ILE A 192 -10.11 -9.69 18.11
CA ILE A 192 -8.80 -9.44 17.46
C ILE A 192 -9.01 -9.23 15.98
N MET A 193 -8.40 -8.16 15.45
CA MET A 193 -8.32 -7.94 14.02
C MET A 193 -7.17 -8.76 13.42
N LYS A 194 -7.46 -9.71 12.53
CA LYS A 194 -6.45 -10.59 11.93
C LYS A 194 -5.48 -9.83 11.04
N GLU A 195 -5.95 -8.82 10.34
CA GLU A 195 -5.18 -8.11 9.33
C GLU A 195 -4.25 -7.03 9.86
N ALA A 196 -4.44 -6.60 11.10
CA ALA A 196 -3.56 -5.65 11.77
C ALA A 196 -2.44 -6.39 12.53
N GLN A 197 -1.48 -6.95 11.80
CA GLN A 197 -0.39 -7.74 12.41
C GLN A 197 0.37 -6.95 13.47
N CYS A 198 0.62 -5.67 13.26
CA CYS A 198 1.30 -4.79 14.24
C CYS A 198 0.44 -4.56 15.49
N LEU A 199 -0.88 -4.35 15.33
CA LEU A 199 -1.82 -4.26 16.46
C LEU A 199 -1.90 -5.59 17.20
N ARG A 200 -1.88 -6.69 16.47
CA ARG A 200 -1.90 -8.04 17.03
C ARG A 200 -0.65 -8.33 17.86
N GLU A 201 0.54 -8.04 17.35
CA GLU A 201 1.80 -8.24 18.09
C GLU A 201 1.89 -7.37 19.34
N SER A 202 1.47 -6.10 19.24
CA SER A 202 1.39 -5.19 20.38
C SER A 202 0.35 -5.62 21.40
N ALA A 203 -0.83 -6.07 20.96
CA ALA A 203 -1.88 -6.63 21.81
C ALA A 203 -1.41 -7.91 22.51
N PHE A 204 -0.69 -8.79 21.82
CA PHE A 204 -0.13 -10.01 22.41
C PHE A 204 0.97 -9.72 23.41
N SER A 205 1.83 -8.73 23.17
CA SER A 205 2.85 -8.31 24.13
C SER A 205 2.24 -7.75 25.42
N PHE A 206 1.13 -7.01 25.29
CA PHE A 206 0.37 -6.46 26.41
C PHE A 206 -0.32 -7.55 27.22
N CYS A 207 -0.91 -8.54 26.59
CA CYS A 207 -1.65 -9.62 27.23
C CYS A 207 -0.79 -10.80 27.67
N LYS A 208 0.55 -10.72 27.57
CA LYS A 208 1.52 -11.77 27.94
C LYS A 208 1.01 -13.20 27.71
N ALA A 209 1.15 -13.66 26.48
CA ALA A 209 1.17 -15.09 26.13
C ALA A 209 -0.11 -15.94 26.26
N ARG A 210 -1.26 -15.41 26.59
CA ARG A 210 -2.51 -16.19 26.67
C ARG A 210 -3.64 -15.77 25.73
N ALA A 211 -3.43 -14.81 24.87
CA ALA A 211 -4.47 -14.33 23.96
C ALA A 211 -4.72 -15.33 22.80
N LYS A 212 -5.26 -16.47 23.10
CA LYS A 212 -6.12 -17.21 22.19
C LYS A 212 -7.50 -16.57 22.30
N GLY A 213 -7.65 -15.35 21.77
CA GLY A 213 -8.98 -14.76 21.62
C GLY A 213 -9.86 -15.76 20.88
N ARG A 214 -11.07 -16.03 21.39
CA ARG A 214 -12.02 -16.93 20.73
C ARG A 214 -12.63 -16.31 19.48
N HIS A 215 -12.56 -14.99 19.37
CA HIS A 215 -13.20 -14.23 18.31
C HIS A 215 -12.17 -13.51 17.46
N ILE A 216 -12.13 -13.85 16.18
CA ILE A 216 -11.26 -13.23 15.20
C ILE A 216 -12.12 -12.52 14.16
N TYR A 217 -11.88 -11.23 13.97
CA TYR A 217 -12.46 -10.43 12.91
C TYR A 217 -11.46 -10.29 11.77
N GLU A 218 -11.83 -10.75 10.58
CA GLU A 218 -10.89 -10.87 9.44
C GLU A 218 -10.89 -9.67 8.49
N ALA A 219 -11.61 -8.59 8.79
CA ALA A 219 -11.63 -7.41 7.93
C ALA A 219 -10.95 -6.19 8.58
N GLY A 220 -10.55 -5.23 7.74
CA GLY A 220 -9.59 -4.19 8.09
C GLY A 220 -10.15 -2.92 8.74
N SER A 221 -11.40 -2.88 9.24
CA SER A 221 -11.98 -1.66 9.81
C SER A 221 -12.03 -1.70 11.34
N ILE A 222 -11.32 -0.78 11.97
CA ILE A 222 -11.37 -0.56 13.43
C ILE A 222 -12.79 -0.12 13.85
N GLU A 223 -13.46 0.70 13.06
CA GLU A 223 -14.83 1.14 13.32
C GLU A 223 -15.81 -0.03 13.42
N THR A 224 -15.68 -1.00 12.50
CA THR A 224 -16.50 -2.22 12.56
C THR A 224 -16.16 -3.06 13.80
N LEU A 225 -14.87 -3.15 14.15
CA LEU A 225 -14.43 -3.88 15.34
C LEU A 225 -15.00 -3.24 16.62
N ILE A 226 -15.00 -1.93 16.75
CA ILE A 226 -15.60 -1.18 17.85
C ILE A 226 -17.09 -1.51 17.95
N ARG A 227 -17.84 -1.44 16.84
CA ARG A 227 -19.27 -1.79 16.82
C ARG A 227 -19.56 -3.25 17.19
N ILE A 228 -18.67 -4.16 16.78
CA ILE A 228 -18.78 -5.57 17.19
C ILE A 228 -18.66 -5.70 18.72
N VAL A 229 -17.68 -5.01 19.31
CA VAL A 229 -17.50 -5.00 20.78
C VAL A 229 -18.70 -4.39 21.50
N ASP A 230 -19.25 -3.28 20.99
CA ASP A 230 -20.43 -2.62 21.59
C ASP A 230 -21.65 -3.53 21.61
N ILE A 231 -21.90 -4.25 20.52
CA ILE A 231 -23.10 -5.08 20.36
C ILE A 231 -22.94 -6.43 21.07
N ASN A 232 -21.79 -7.08 20.91
CA ASN A 232 -21.59 -8.46 21.38
C ASN A 232 -20.89 -8.56 22.74
N GLY A 233 -20.41 -7.44 23.27
CA GLY A 233 -19.64 -7.42 24.52
C GLY A 233 -18.16 -7.77 24.31
N GLY A 234 -17.43 -7.77 25.42
CA GLY A 234 -15.98 -8.03 25.41
C GLY A 234 -15.15 -6.77 25.26
N PHE A 235 -13.96 -6.94 24.70
CA PHE A 235 -13.01 -5.84 24.54
C PHE A 235 -12.10 -6.05 23.32
N THR A 236 -11.43 -4.98 22.91
CA THR A 236 -10.39 -4.99 21.91
C THR A 236 -9.29 -3.98 22.24
N ILE A 237 -8.22 -3.98 21.48
CA ILE A 237 -7.13 -3.00 21.57
C ILE A 237 -7.12 -2.17 20.28
N ILE A 238 -7.15 -0.87 20.45
CA ILE A 238 -7.15 0.13 19.37
C ILE A 238 -6.02 1.12 19.59
N PRO A 239 -5.49 1.75 18.52
CA PRO A 239 -4.55 2.87 18.62
C PRO A 239 -5.22 4.13 19.15
#